data_e21853b24c41be8f4e11cdaa7f8861ca
#
_entry.id   e21853b24c41be8f4e11cdaa7f8861ca
#
_cell.length_a   1.000
_cell.length_b   1.000
_cell.length_c   1.000
_cell.angle_alpha   90.00
_cell.angle_beta   90.00
_cell.angle_gamma   90.00
#
_symmetry.space_group_name_H-M   'P 1'
#
loop_
_entity.id
_entity.type
_entity.pdbx_description
1 polymer ?
#
loop_
_entity_poly.entity_id
_entity_poly.type
_entity_poly.pdbx_seq_one_letter_code
_entity_poly.pdbx_strand_id
1 'polypeptide(L)'
;MIIQPKVRGFICTNAHPKGCAANVKQQIDYIKQQSVIANGPKRVLVIGASTGYGLASRITAAFGCGAKTLGIFFEKEPDAKRTGTAGWYNSAAFYQYATAAGLYAKQINGDAFSDEIKQKTI
;
A
#
# COMPACT_ATOMS: atom_id res chain seq x y z
N MET A 1 13.57 -18.66 -1.79
CA MET A 1 12.26 -19.33 -1.99
C MET A 1 11.70 -18.92 -3.34
N ILE A 2 11.28 -19.90 -4.12
CA ILE A 2 10.61 -19.65 -5.41
C ILE A 2 9.12 -19.85 -5.22
N ILE A 3 8.34 -18.81 -5.46
CA ILE A 3 6.88 -18.87 -5.39
C ILE A 3 6.36 -19.12 -6.80
N GLN A 4 5.75 -20.29 -7.03
CA GLN A 4 5.14 -20.60 -8.31
C GLN A 4 3.78 -19.95 -8.42
N PRO A 5 3.46 -19.28 -9.54
CA PRO A 5 2.15 -18.68 -9.73
C PRO A 5 1.03 -19.72 -9.65
N LYS A 6 -0.01 -19.39 -8.89
CA LYS A 6 -1.27 -20.14 -8.85
C LYS A 6 -2.35 -19.30 -9.50
N VAL A 7 -2.84 -19.76 -10.65
CA VAL A 7 -3.81 -19.03 -11.45
C VAL A 7 -5.17 -19.71 -11.33
N ARG A 8 -6.19 -18.91 -11.07
CA ARG A 8 -7.60 -19.33 -11.08
C ARG A 8 -8.36 -18.44 -12.07
N GLY A 9 -8.66 -18.99 -13.24
CA GLY A 9 -9.17 -18.19 -14.35
C GLY A 9 -8.09 -17.22 -14.83
N PHE A 10 -8.36 -15.92 -14.77
CA PHE A 10 -7.41 -14.87 -15.12
C PHE A 10 -6.80 -14.18 -13.87
N ILE A 11 -7.02 -14.74 -12.68
CA ILE A 11 -6.55 -14.18 -11.41
C ILE A 11 -5.39 -15.02 -10.88
N CYS A 12 -4.26 -14.39 -10.58
CA CYS A 12 -3.20 -15.01 -9.82
C CYS A 12 -3.53 -14.93 -8.32
N THR A 13 -3.65 -16.09 -7.67
CA THR A 13 -4.14 -16.20 -6.30
C THR A 13 -3.05 -16.13 -5.24
N ASN A 14 -1.79 -16.10 -5.62
CA ASN A 14 -0.67 -15.91 -4.71
C ASN A 14 0.18 -14.70 -5.15
N ALA A 15 1.07 -14.26 -4.26
CA ALA A 15 1.91 -13.11 -4.52
C ALA A 15 3.35 -13.39 -4.07
N HIS A 16 4.30 -12.75 -4.74
CA HIS A 16 5.72 -12.81 -4.38
C HIS A 16 6.08 -11.58 -3.55
N PRO A 17 6.46 -11.73 -2.27
CA PRO A 17 6.72 -10.57 -1.40
C PRO A 17 7.76 -9.60 -1.93
N LYS A 18 8.89 -10.12 -2.41
CA LYS A 18 9.96 -9.31 -2.98
C LYS A 18 9.54 -8.62 -4.27
N GLY A 19 8.74 -9.30 -5.10
CA GLY A 19 8.19 -8.71 -6.33
C GLY A 19 7.25 -7.56 -6.04
N CYS A 20 6.38 -7.72 -5.05
CA CYS A 20 5.49 -6.64 -4.59
C CYS A 20 6.29 -5.45 -4.06
N ALA A 21 7.29 -5.70 -3.21
CA ALA A 21 8.15 -4.65 -2.68
C ALA A 21 8.92 -3.90 -3.79
N ALA A 22 9.44 -4.63 -4.79
CA ALA A 22 10.13 -4.04 -5.92
C ALA A 22 9.19 -3.15 -6.77
N ASN A 23 7.96 -3.60 -6.98
CA ASN A 23 6.95 -2.81 -7.68
C ASN A 23 6.60 -1.51 -6.94
N VAL A 24 6.38 -1.59 -5.64
CA VAL A 24 6.13 -0.39 -4.80
C VAL A 24 7.32 0.56 -4.87
N LYS A 25 8.54 0.03 -4.75
CA LYS A 25 9.76 0.85 -4.85
C LYS A 25 9.86 1.55 -6.21
N GLN A 26 9.56 0.85 -7.29
CA GLN A 26 9.58 1.44 -8.64
C GLN A 26 8.60 2.61 -8.77
N GLN A 27 7.40 2.47 -8.23
CA GLN A 27 6.41 3.55 -8.21
C GLN A 27 6.88 4.74 -7.38
N ILE A 28 7.47 4.48 -6.21
CA ILE A 28 8.04 5.52 -5.34
C ILE A 28 9.18 6.26 -6.06
N ASP A 29 10.11 5.53 -6.66
CA ASP A 29 11.23 6.10 -7.39
C ASP A 29 10.76 6.97 -8.56
N TYR A 30 9.72 6.54 -9.27
CA TYR A 30 9.10 7.34 -10.33
C TYR A 30 8.58 8.68 -9.80
N ILE A 31 7.85 8.67 -8.69
CA ILE A 31 7.31 9.91 -8.09
C ILE A 31 8.44 10.80 -7.59
N LYS A 32 9.48 10.23 -6.98
CA LYS A 32 10.63 11.01 -6.48
C LYS A 32 11.45 11.68 -7.59
N GLN A 33 11.40 11.17 -8.82
CA GLN A 33 12.02 11.78 -9.98
C GLN A 33 11.25 12.98 -10.53
N GLN A 34 9.99 13.11 -10.17
CA GLN A 34 9.16 14.24 -10.59
C GLN A 34 9.41 15.46 -9.69
N SER A 35 9.00 16.62 -10.16
CA SER A 35 9.04 17.84 -9.34
C SER A 35 8.11 17.70 -8.13
N VAL A 36 8.54 18.25 -6.99
CA VAL A 36 7.70 18.30 -5.78
C VAL A 36 6.41 19.06 -6.10
N ILE A 37 5.29 18.49 -5.67
CA ILE A 37 3.97 19.12 -5.83
C ILE A 37 3.82 20.18 -4.76
N ALA A 38 3.99 21.46 -5.14
CA ALA A 38 3.78 22.59 -4.25
C ALA A 38 2.28 22.79 -4.00
N ASN A 39 1.92 23.17 -2.77
CA ASN A 39 0.54 23.43 -2.34
C ASN A 39 -0.40 22.22 -2.48
N GLY A 40 0.17 21.01 -2.50
CA GLY A 40 -0.60 19.78 -2.44
C GLY A 40 -1.24 19.54 -1.08
N PRO A 41 -2.03 18.47 -0.94
CA PRO A 41 -2.67 18.14 0.32
C PRO A 41 -1.64 17.86 1.41
N LYS A 42 -1.98 18.23 2.65
CA LYS A 42 -1.11 18.00 3.82
C LYS A 42 -1.45 16.73 4.58
N ARG A 43 -2.69 16.30 4.50
CA ARG A 43 -3.22 15.09 5.15
C ARG A 43 -4.14 14.38 4.17
N VAL A 44 -3.94 13.09 3.98
CA VAL A 44 -4.68 12.30 3.00
C VAL A 44 -5.13 10.98 3.63
N LEU A 45 -6.42 10.72 3.54
CA LEU A 45 -7.01 9.43 3.83
C LEU A 45 -7.27 8.71 2.51
N VAL A 46 -6.77 7.49 2.38
CA VAL A 46 -7.00 6.66 1.19
C VAL A 46 -7.70 5.36 1.61
N ILE A 47 -8.90 5.16 1.12
CA ILE A 47 -9.66 3.93 1.30
C ILE A 47 -9.41 3.04 0.08
N GLY A 48 -9.00 1.78 0.31
CA GLY A 48 -8.54 0.90 -0.76
C GLY A 48 -7.07 1.15 -1.13
N ALA A 49 -6.22 1.35 -0.13
CA ALA A 49 -4.85 1.86 -0.29
C ALA A 49 -3.80 0.81 -0.65
N SER A 50 -4.16 -0.46 -0.82
CA SER A 50 -3.20 -1.56 -0.91
C SER A 50 -2.75 -1.91 -2.33
N THR A 51 -3.54 -1.56 -3.33
CA THR A 51 -3.27 -1.90 -4.74
C THR A 51 -3.78 -0.80 -5.67
N GLY A 52 -3.44 -0.91 -6.95
CA GLY A 52 -4.03 -0.11 -8.02
C GLY A 52 -4.00 1.40 -7.77
N TYR A 53 -5.12 2.05 -8.04
CA TYR A 53 -5.23 3.51 -7.94
C TYR A 53 -5.10 4.03 -6.50
N GLY A 54 -5.60 3.29 -5.53
CA GLY A 54 -5.47 3.67 -4.11
C GLY A 54 -4.01 3.70 -3.66
N LEU A 55 -3.25 2.67 -3.98
CA LEU A 55 -1.82 2.62 -3.68
C LEU A 55 -1.06 3.74 -4.42
N ALA A 56 -1.31 3.91 -5.71
CA ALA A 56 -0.67 4.96 -6.51
C ALA A 56 -0.96 6.37 -5.97
N SER A 57 -2.21 6.62 -5.59
CA SER A 57 -2.62 7.89 -4.98
C SER A 57 -1.91 8.14 -3.66
N ARG A 58 -1.79 7.09 -2.82
CA ARG A 58 -1.09 7.20 -1.54
C ARG A 58 0.40 7.48 -1.71
N ILE A 59 1.04 6.78 -2.65
CA ILE A 59 2.46 7.02 -2.99
C ILE A 59 2.66 8.46 -3.46
N THR A 60 1.81 8.94 -4.36
CA THR A 60 1.89 10.32 -4.87
C THR A 60 1.71 11.35 -3.75
N ALA A 61 0.72 11.15 -2.89
CA ALA A 61 0.49 12.05 -1.75
C ALA A 61 1.68 12.09 -0.79
N ALA A 62 2.21 10.92 -0.42
CA ALA A 62 3.30 10.82 0.54
C ALA A 62 4.62 11.32 -0.03
N PHE A 63 5.05 10.80 -1.18
CA PHE A 63 6.37 11.08 -1.74
C PHE A 63 6.39 12.27 -2.70
N GLY A 64 5.27 12.64 -3.28
CA GLY A 64 5.16 13.81 -4.16
C GLY A 64 4.78 15.09 -3.44
N CYS A 65 3.92 15.01 -2.43
CA CYS A 65 3.44 16.18 -1.67
C CYS A 65 4.01 16.27 -0.25
N GLY A 66 4.68 15.23 0.24
CA GLY A 66 5.11 15.17 1.65
C GLY A 66 3.92 15.06 2.63
N ALA A 67 2.78 14.58 2.17
CA ALA A 67 1.56 14.51 2.98
C ALA A 67 1.65 13.44 4.08
N LYS A 68 1.00 13.68 5.21
CA LYS A 68 0.71 12.63 6.19
C LYS A 68 -0.41 11.77 5.63
N THR A 69 -0.22 10.45 5.56
CA THR A 69 -1.22 9.56 4.99
C THR A 69 -1.75 8.55 6.00
N LEU A 70 -3.04 8.26 5.87
CA LEU A 70 -3.70 7.13 6.50
C LEU A 70 -4.29 6.26 5.40
N GLY A 71 -3.86 5.00 5.32
CA GLY A 71 -4.38 4.05 4.34
C GLY A 71 -5.26 3.00 5.02
N ILE A 72 -6.42 2.73 4.44
CA ILE A 72 -7.31 1.65 4.87
C ILE A 72 -7.37 0.62 3.76
N PHE A 73 -7.20 -0.64 4.10
CA PHE A 73 -7.29 -1.75 3.17
C PHE A 73 -7.82 -2.99 3.88
N PHE A 74 -8.25 -3.98 3.12
CA PHE A 74 -8.75 -5.24 3.65
C PHE A 74 -8.04 -6.38 2.93
N GLU A 75 -6.89 -6.78 3.49
CA GLU A 75 -6.00 -7.76 2.90
C GLU A 75 -5.76 -8.94 3.84
N LYS A 76 -5.43 -10.09 3.26
CA LYS A 76 -5.14 -11.30 4.02
C LYS A 76 -3.65 -11.43 4.24
N GLU A 77 -3.26 -11.60 5.49
CA GLU A 77 -1.88 -11.91 5.86
C GLU A 77 -1.52 -13.35 5.47
N PRO A 78 -0.21 -13.65 5.32
CA PRO A 78 0.22 -15.01 5.02
C PRO A 78 -0.04 -15.95 6.19
N ASP A 79 -0.24 -17.22 5.87
CA ASP A 79 -0.33 -18.30 6.86
C ASP A 79 0.63 -19.44 6.49
N ALA A 80 0.57 -20.56 7.23
CA ALA A 80 1.46 -21.71 7.02
C ALA A 80 1.25 -22.40 5.66
N LYS A 81 0.12 -22.18 4.99
CA LYS A 81 -0.27 -22.89 3.77
C LYS A 81 -0.26 -22.04 2.51
N ARG A 82 -0.30 -20.71 2.65
CA ARG A 82 -0.43 -19.79 1.51
C ARG A 82 0.28 -18.46 1.78
N THR A 83 0.62 -17.79 0.69
CA THR A 83 1.14 -16.42 0.75
C THR A 83 0.02 -15.47 1.20
N GLY A 84 0.40 -14.30 1.70
CA GLY A 84 -0.52 -13.18 1.83
C GLY A 84 -0.99 -12.70 0.46
N THR A 85 -1.97 -11.83 0.45
CA THR A 85 -2.41 -11.16 -0.78
C THR A 85 -1.37 -10.13 -1.23
N ALA A 86 -1.37 -9.79 -2.51
CA ALA A 86 -0.44 -8.80 -3.05
C ALA A 86 -0.52 -7.47 -2.30
N GLY A 87 -1.74 -7.02 -1.98
CA GLY A 87 -1.95 -5.78 -1.24
C GLY A 87 -1.38 -5.80 0.18
N TRP A 88 -1.33 -6.95 0.83
CA TRP A 88 -0.64 -7.11 2.11
C TRP A 88 0.83 -6.75 2.00
N TYR A 89 1.53 -7.34 1.03
CA TYR A 89 2.96 -7.09 0.81
C TYR A 89 3.24 -5.68 0.29
N ASN A 90 2.38 -5.15 -0.58
CA ASN A 90 2.48 -3.77 -1.05
C ASN A 90 2.39 -2.77 0.11
N SER A 91 1.43 -2.98 1.01
CA SER A 91 1.21 -2.10 2.17
C SER A 91 2.37 -2.16 3.15
N ALA A 92 2.93 -3.36 3.38
CA ALA A 92 4.11 -3.53 4.22
C ALA A 92 5.33 -2.80 3.62
N ALA A 93 5.55 -2.95 2.32
CA ALA A 93 6.65 -2.28 1.63
C ALA A 93 6.48 -0.75 1.64
N PHE A 94 5.29 -0.25 1.35
CA PHE A 94 4.99 1.19 1.42
C PHE A 94 5.29 1.74 2.81
N TYR A 95 4.82 1.06 3.86
CA TYR A 95 5.06 1.48 5.23
C TYR A 95 6.55 1.57 5.56
N GLN A 96 7.33 0.57 5.16
CA GLN A 96 8.77 0.55 5.37
C GLN A 96 9.47 1.71 4.64
N TYR A 97 9.17 1.93 3.38
CA TYR A 97 9.79 3.01 2.59
C TYR A 97 9.37 4.39 3.08
N ALA A 98 8.11 4.57 3.44
CA ALA A 98 7.62 5.85 3.96
C ALA A 98 8.26 6.17 5.32
N THR A 99 8.34 5.19 6.21
CA THR A 99 8.96 5.35 7.53
C THR A 99 10.45 5.65 7.41
N ALA A 100 11.17 4.94 6.53
CA ALA A 100 12.59 5.19 6.26
C ALA A 100 12.84 6.60 5.70
N ALA A 101 11.88 7.15 4.96
CA ALA A 101 11.93 8.51 4.43
C ALA A 101 11.46 9.59 5.44
N GLY A 102 11.12 9.20 6.66
CA GLY A 102 10.64 10.14 7.69
C GLY A 102 9.21 10.63 7.48
N LEU A 103 8.43 9.96 6.64
CA LEU A 103 7.05 10.33 6.35
C LEU A 103 6.08 9.68 7.34
N TYR A 104 5.06 10.43 7.74
CA TYR A 104 3.97 9.88 8.54
C TYR A 104 3.07 9.00 7.67
N ALA A 105 3.02 7.72 7.98
CA ALA A 105 2.24 6.75 7.23
C ALA A 105 1.58 5.75 8.19
N LYS A 106 0.33 5.99 8.53
CA LYS A 106 -0.49 5.05 9.31
C LYS A 106 -1.33 4.19 8.39
N GLN A 107 -1.66 3.00 8.85
CA GLN A 107 -2.53 2.11 8.08
C GLN A 107 -3.38 1.21 8.97
N ILE A 108 -4.57 0.91 8.50
CA ILE A 108 -5.54 0.06 9.18
C ILE A 108 -5.96 -1.05 8.22
N ASN A 109 -5.78 -2.30 8.61
CA ASN A 109 -6.27 -3.44 7.87
C ASN A 109 -7.63 -3.87 8.42
N GLY A 110 -8.66 -3.76 7.63
CA GLY A 110 -10.01 -4.15 7.99
C GLY A 110 -11.06 -3.65 7.00
N ASP A 111 -12.29 -4.09 7.19
CA ASP A 111 -13.40 -3.69 6.35
C ASP A 111 -13.79 -2.24 6.63
N ALA A 112 -13.55 -1.37 5.65
CA ALA A 112 -13.84 0.06 5.74
C ALA A 112 -15.34 0.39 5.90
N PHE A 113 -16.20 -0.55 5.56
CA PHE A 113 -17.65 -0.40 5.74
C PHE A 113 -18.12 -0.78 7.15
N SER A 114 -17.28 -1.46 7.94
CA SER A 114 -17.62 -1.82 9.32
C SER A 114 -17.54 -0.59 10.24
N ASP A 115 -18.42 -0.56 11.24
CA ASP A 115 -18.42 0.54 12.22
C ASP A 115 -17.13 0.54 13.07
N GLU A 116 -16.57 -0.64 13.34
CA GLU A 116 -15.29 -0.75 14.05
C GLU A 116 -14.18 -0.02 13.32
N ILE A 117 -14.01 -0.26 12.01
CA ILE A 117 -12.95 0.39 11.23
C ILE A 117 -13.22 1.87 11.04
N LYS A 118 -14.47 2.27 10.85
CA LYS A 118 -14.84 3.70 10.81
C LYS A 118 -14.44 4.42 12.08
N GLN A 119 -14.72 3.83 13.24
CA GLN A 119 -14.36 4.40 14.54
C GLN A 119 -12.84 4.51 14.73
N LYS A 120 -12.09 3.48 14.33
CA LYS A 120 -10.62 3.52 14.39
C LYS A 120 -10.01 4.57 13.45
N THR A 121 -10.70 4.90 12.38
CA THR A 121 -10.24 5.86 11.36
C THR A 121 -10.40 7.30 11.82
N ILE A 122 -11.44 7.58 12.58
CA ILE A 122 -11.72 8.92 13.13
C ILE A 122 -10.76 9.24 14.28
#